data_db54a39a0a6f4454caf1b9fefdeb11c3
#
_entry.id   db54a39a0a6f4454caf1b9fefdeb11c3
#
_cell.length_a   1.000
_cell.length_b   1.000
_cell.length_c   1.000
_cell.angle_alpha   90.00
_cell.angle_beta   90.00
_cell.angle_gamma   90.00
#
_symmetry.space_group_name_H-M   'P 1'
#
loop_
_entity.id
_entity.type
_entity.pdbx_description
1 polymer ?
#
loop_
_entity_poly.entity_id
_entity_poly.type
_entity_poly.pdbx_seq_one_letter_code
_entity_poly.pdbx_strand_id
1 'polypeptide(L)'
;MAGWHISADISRPILAFAAAEISAVLSRWIRDPVPVTADCGGEHGITLRVTGIGEPESYTVTVSDAGDRVTIEGADERGVLYGAEDWLRRYAARLNVDFGGDYRGKRFRPFEDPCPPVTMTGAPGVKRRGIWTWGHVIYDYRGFFDNMARQKLNTLTVWNDFPPVNGADVVRYAHDRGIDVVWGFSWGWGAGEIDLTDDRQLDAWEARILNEYDDGYDALGGDGIYFQMATEFDEGPESAAFAAHLVRWVNRISGSLLARHPGLRIEFGLHTTSVRSVLPVLAGVDDRVDIIWEDCGSFPFSYHSERTGDFAETMERVDTMLALRGDREHAGFVCKGVSTLFWPEFKNLTGPALLGEADEARIRRRMDAVRPEIRFEQAGWLQNGDRLADAAKRLTACRGSVTLLCEDGCYERAQWMPVAMFAEAMWDPAASGAELVRRAALRDGTVFA
;
A
#
# COMPACT_ATOMS: atom_id res chain seq x y z
N MET A 1 6.94 38.55 -11.16
CA MET A 1 5.89 37.56 -10.80
C MET A 1 5.81 37.56 -9.31
N ALA A 2 4.62 37.73 -8.72
CA ALA A 2 4.44 37.67 -7.28
C ALA A 2 4.89 36.28 -6.80
N GLY A 3 5.74 36.24 -5.77
CA GLY A 3 6.31 34.99 -5.29
C GLY A 3 5.27 34.13 -4.59
N TRP A 4 5.07 32.91 -5.07
CA TRP A 4 4.32 31.89 -4.34
C TRP A 4 5.09 31.44 -3.11
N HIS A 5 4.36 31.14 -2.03
CA HIS A 5 4.92 30.58 -0.81
C HIS A 5 3.93 29.58 -0.19
N ILE A 6 4.46 28.67 0.64
CA ILE A 6 3.67 27.62 1.28
C ILE A 6 3.73 27.84 2.79
N SER A 7 2.55 27.87 3.44
CA SER A 7 2.46 27.88 4.90
C SER A 7 2.07 26.49 5.41
N ALA A 8 2.89 25.92 6.26
CA ALA A 8 2.70 24.61 6.88
C ALA A 8 3.38 24.54 8.25
N ASP A 9 2.80 23.74 9.15
CA ASP A 9 3.47 23.33 10.38
C ASP A 9 4.48 22.21 10.08
N ILE A 10 5.71 22.60 9.73
CA ILE A 10 6.79 21.66 9.38
C ILE A 10 7.37 20.90 10.58
N SER A 11 6.92 21.18 11.80
CA SER A 11 7.25 20.32 12.95
C SER A 11 6.54 18.97 12.89
N ARG A 12 5.52 18.86 12.05
CA ARG A 12 4.77 17.64 11.75
C ARG A 12 5.31 17.01 10.46
N PRO A 13 5.96 15.83 10.51
CA PRO A 13 6.72 15.29 9.38
C PRO A 13 5.91 15.09 8.11
N ILE A 14 4.65 14.61 8.22
CA ILE A 14 3.77 14.40 7.06
C ILE A 14 3.45 15.75 6.38
N LEU A 15 3.21 16.81 7.15
CA LEU A 15 2.97 18.15 6.58
C LEU A 15 4.24 18.73 5.97
N ALA A 16 5.40 18.47 6.60
CA ALA A 16 6.70 18.87 6.05
C ALA A 16 6.95 18.18 4.69
N PHE A 17 6.62 16.89 4.58
CA PHE A 17 6.72 16.15 3.32
C PHE A 17 5.76 16.71 2.26
N ALA A 18 4.48 16.92 2.59
CA ALA A 18 3.50 17.51 1.68
C ALA A 18 3.94 18.89 1.18
N ALA A 19 4.43 19.76 2.06
CA ALA A 19 4.94 21.08 1.69
C ALA A 19 6.18 21.00 0.78
N ALA A 20 7.10 20.06 1.06
CA ALA A 20 8.27 19.83 0.23
C ALA A 20 7.92 19.34 -1.18
N GLU A 21 6.93 18.42 -1.32
CA GLU A 21 6.44 17.96 -2.62
C GLU A 21 5.84 19.12 -3.43
N ILE A 22 4.97 19.94 -2.83
CA ILE A 22 4.42 21.12 -3.49
C ILE A 22 5.55 22.08 -3.91
N SER A 23 6.46 22.40 -2.98
CA SER A 23 7.58 23.30 -3.26
C SER A 23 8.44 22.80 -4.42
N ALA A 24 8.81 21.52 -4.43
CA ALA A 24 9.65 20.93 -5.46
C ALA A 24 8.98 20.97 -6.85
N VAL A 25 7.69 20.64 -6.92
CA VAL A 25 6.94 20.64 -8.19
C VAL A 25 6.74 22.06 -8.69
N LEU A 26 6.24 22.98 -7.86
CA LEU A 26 5.96 24.35 -8.27
C LEU A 26 7.24 25.12 -8.61
N SER A 27 8.31 24.99 -7.82
CA SER A 27 9.59 25.65 -8.11
C SER A 27 10.13 25.28 -9.48
N ARG A 28 9.97 24.00 -9.87
CA ARG A 28 10.36 23.51 -11.21
C ARG A 28 9.48 24.13 -12.32
N TRP A 29 8.17 24.27 -12.07
CA TRP A 29 7.24 24.79 -13.06
C TRP A 29 7.33 26.31 -13.21
N ILE A 30 7.40 27.04 -12.08
CA ILE A 30 7.49 28.49 -12.06
C ILE A 30 8.91 28.96 -12.44
N ARG A 31 9.91 28.08 -12.28
CA ARG A 31 11.35 28.35 -12.42
C ARG A 31 11.85 29.41 -11.42
N ASP A 32 11.22 29.44 -10.25
CA ASP A 32 11.57 30.29 -9.14
C ASP A 32 11.31 29.54 -7.83
N PRO A 33 12.15 29.67 -6.80
CA PRO A 33 11.94 28.97 -5.52
C PRO A 33 10.58 29.33 -4.90
N VAL A 34 9.85 28.29 -4.48
CA VAL A 34 8.63 28.44 -3.68
C VAL A 34 8.95 28.06 -2.23
N PRO A 35 9.21 29.06 -1.36
CA PRO A 35 9.62 28.81 0.01
C PRO A 35 8.49 28.23 0.85
N VAL A 36 8.87 27.42 1.85
CA VAL A 36 7.97 26.97 2.91
C VAL A 36 8.21 27.86 4.13
N THR A 37 7.15 28.46 4.66
CA THR A 37 7.19 29.40 5.78
C THR A 37 6.15 29.03 6.84
N ALA A 38 6.30 29.51 8.06
CA ALA A 38 5.29 29.33 9.10
C ALA A 38 4.05 30.22 8.90
N ASP A 39 4.18 31.31 8.12
CA ASP A 39 3.12 32.29 7.92
C ASP A 39 2.95 32.69 6.43
N CYS A 40 1.72 32.87 6.00
CA CYS A 40 1.35 33.25 4.63
C CYS A 40 1.27 34.78 4.47
N GLY A 41 2.40 35.46 4.54
CA GLY A 41 2.48 36.93 4.42
C GLY A 41 2.52 37.52 3.01
N GLY A 42 2.45 36.71 1.94
CA GLY A 42 2.62 37.15 0.55
C GLY A 42 1.31 37.34 -0.25
N GLU A 43 1.45 37.83 -1.50
CA GLU A 43 0.33 38.02 -2.43
C GLU A 43 -0.27 36.67 -2.90
N HIS A 44 0.55 35.65 -3.08
CA HIS A 44 0.15 34.30 -3.51
C HIS A 44 0.56 33.28 -2.45
N GLY A 45 -0.38 32.49 -1.99
CA GLY A 45 -0.11 31.57 -0.88
C GLY A 45 -0.83 30.23 -0.96
N ILE A 46 -0.14 29.19 -0.50
CA ILE A 46 -0.69 27.85 -0.30
C ILE A 46 -0.68 27.54 1.19
N THR A 47 -1.83 27.25 1.76
CA THR A 47 -1.96 26.94 3.19
C THR A 47 -2.30 25.47 3.38
N LEU A 48 -1.49 24.77 4.17
CA LEU A 48 -1.73 23.38 4.61
C LEU A 48 -2.26 23.38 6.04
N ARG A 49 -3.44 22.82 6.27
CA ARG A 49 -4.09 22.85 7.58
C ARG A 49 -4.78 21.54 7.93
N VAL A 50 -4.54 21.04 9.13
CA VAL A 50 -5.32 19.96 9.73
C VAL A 50 -6.48 20.56 10.50
N THR A 51 -7.70 20.07 10.21
CA THR A 51 -8.94 20.60 10.83
C THR A 51 -9.42 19.77 12.01
N GLY A 52 -9.08 18.47 12.06
CA GLY A 52 -9.65 17.53 13.02
C GLY A 52 -11.13 17.21 12.76
N ILE A 53 -11.68 17.58 11.60
CA ILE A 53 -13.10 17.45 11.26
C ILE A 53 -13.23 16.64 9.96
N GLY A 54 -14.07 15.62 9.97
CA GLY A 54 -14.35 14.76 8.83
C GLY A 54 -13.94 13.32 9.06
N GLU A 55 -14.11 12.49 8.04
CA GLU A 55 -13.61 11.11 8.04
C GLU A 55 -12.07 11.11 7.98
N PRO A 56 -11.41 10.15 8.62
CA PRO A 56 -9.95 10.03 8.52
C PRO A 56 -9.47 10.06 7.06
N GLU A 57 -8.34 10.74 6.84
CA GLU A 57 -7.72 10.91 5.52
C GLU A 57 -8.54 11.72 4.50
N SER A 58 -9.70 12.26 4.87
CA SER A 58 -10.47 13.14 3.98
C SER A 58 -9.83 14.52 3.88
N TYR A 59 -10.06 15.17 2.74
CA TYR A 59 -9.55 16.51 2.48
C TYR A 59 -10.53 17.39 1.68
N THR A 60 -10.30 18.68 1.78
CA THR A 60 -10.86 19.72 0.88
C THR A 60 -9.72 20.59 0.38
N VAL A 61 -9.68 20.82 -0.94
CA VAL A 61 -8.79 21.80 -1.55
C VAL A 61 -9.65 22.91 -2.15
N THR A 62 -9.34 24.15 -1.82
CA THR A 62 -10.02 25.33 -2.34
C THR A 62 -9.02 26.29 -2.97
N VAL A 63 -9.26 26.66 -4.22
CA VAL A 63 -8.55 27.75 -4.89
C VAL A 63 -9.49 28.96 -4.93
N SER A 64 -9.00 30.12 -4.49
CA SER A 64 -9.77 31.39 -4.47
C SER A 64 -10.24 31.80 -5.86
N ASP A 65 -11.27 32.63 -5.92
CA ASP A 65 -11.77 33.17 -7.19
C ASP A 65 -10.72 33.99 -7.95
N ALA A 66 -9.83 34.66 -7.22
CA ALA A 66 -8.70 35.38 -7.81
C ALA A 66 -7.56 34.47 -8.27
N GLY A 67 -7.57 33.19 -7.87
CA GLY A 67 -6.53 32.19 -8.19
C GLY A 67 -5.19 32.43 -7.50
N ASP A 68 -5.15 33.29 -6.49
CA ASP A 68 -3.95 33.71 -5.78
C ASP A 68 -3.73 32.95 -4.45
N ARG A 69 -4.73 32.22 -3.99
CA ARG A 69 -4.68 31.45 -2.74
C ARG A 69 -5.20 30.05 -2.94
N VAL A 70 -4.46 29.08 -2.38
CA VAL A 70 -4.83 27.67 -2.32
C VAL A 70 -4.87 27.26 -0.85
N THR A 71 -5.99 26.69 -0.42
CA THR A 71 -6.11 26.12 0.92
C THR A 71 -6.32 24.62 0.80
N ILE A 72 -5.48 23.84 1.46
CA ILE A 72 -5.55 22.39 1.54
C ILE A 72 -5.84 22.03 3.00
N GLU A 73 -7.05 21.56 3.25
CA GLU A 73 -7.54 21.17 4.56
C GLU A 73 -7.74 19.65 4.61
N GLY A 74 -7.14 19.00 5.58
CA GLY A 74 -7.35 17.58 5.85
C GLY A 74 -8.01 17.35 7.21
N ALA A 75 -8.79 16.29 7.34
CA ALA A 75 -9.27 15.83 8.65
C ALA A 75 -8.10 15.48 9.57
N ASP A 76 -7.04 14.95 8.98
CA ASP A 76 -5.76 14.65 9.61
C ASP A 76 -4.58 15.00 8.68
N GLU A 77 -3.36 14.67 9.08
CA GLU A 77 -2.15 14.96 8.30
C GLU A 77 -2.11 14.20 6.97
N ARG A 78 -2.58 12.93 6.96
CA ARG A 78 -2.69 12.14 5.74
C ARG A 78 -3.67 12.78 4.76
N GLY A 79 -4.80 13.29 5.24
CA GLY A 79 -5.75 14.03 4.41
C GLY A 79 -5.12 15.26 3.75
N VAL A 80 -4.31 16.03 4.48
CA VAL A 80 -3.58 17.17 3.90
C VAL A 80 -2.62 16.73 2.82
N LEU A 81 -1.83 15.69 3.08
CA LEU A 81 -0.89 15.12 2.09
C LEU A 81 -1.62 14.67 0.82
N TYR A 82 -2.73 13.96 0.97
CA TYR A 82 -3.49 13.44 -0.17
C TYR A 82 -4.20 14.54 -0.96
N GLY A 83 -4.66 15.59 -0.28
CA GLY A 83 -5.17 16.79 -0.93
C GLY A 83 -4.09 17.53 -1.73
N ALA A 84 -2.87 17.61 -1.19
CA ALA A 84 -1.73 18.18 -1.88
C ALA A 84 -1.39 17.41 -3.16
N GLU A 85 -1.31 16.07 -3.07
CA GLU A 85 -1.03 15.20 -4.20
C GLU A 85 -2.11 15.28 -5.30
N ASP A 86 -3.39 15.32 -4.91
CA ASP A 86 -4.48 15.42 -5.87
C ASP A 86 -4.53 16.83 -6.52
N TRP A 87 -4.21 17.88 -5.79
CA TRP A 87 -4.09 19.22 -6.34
C TRP A 87 -2.94 19.31 -7.35
N LEU A 88 -1.76 18.83 -7.00
CA LEU A 88 -0.59 18.79 -7.91
C LEU A 88 -0.91 18.04 -9.20
N ARG A 89 -1.53 16.87 -9.11
CA ARG A 89 -1.90 16.07 -10.29
C ARG A 89 -2.89 16.77 -11.21
N ARG A 90 -3.82 17.53 -10.66
CA ARG A 90 -4.79 18.28 -11.46
C ARG A 90 -4.13 19.33 -12.32
N TYR A 91 -3.06 19.97 -11.82
CA TYR A 91 -2.27 20.90 -12.61
C TYR A 91 -1.37 20.17 -13.61
N ALA A 92 -0.68 19.12 -13.19
CA ALA A 92 0.11 18.30 -14.10
C ALA A 92 -0.73 17.74 -15.26
N ALA A 93 -1.96 17.30 -14.98
CA ALA A 93 -2.89 16.82 -16.00
C ALA A 93 -3.21 17.87 -17.07
N ARG A 94 -3.32 19.15 -16.71
CA ARG A 94 -3.55 20.24 -17.66
C ARG A 94 -2.37 20.48 -18.58
N LEU A 95 -1.16 20.28 -18.08
CA LEU A 95 0.07 20.45 -18.88
C LEU A 95 0.16 19.46 -20.04
N ASN A 96 -0.39 18.25 -19.87
CA ASN A 96 -0.38 17.23 -20.90
C ASN A 96 -1.50 17.37 -21.95
N VAL A 97 -2.51 18.18 -21.67
CA VAL A 97 -3.68 18.35 -22.55
C VAL A 97 -3.52 19.48 -23.56
N ASP A 98 -2.63 20.43 -23.31
CA ASP A 98 -2.49 21.63 -24.15
C ASP A 98 -1.46 21.51 -25.27
N PHE A 99 -1.24 20.31 -25.77
CA PHE A 99 -0.49 20.05 -27.01
C PHE A 99 -1.32 20.29 -28.29
N GLY A 100 -2.43 21.01 -28.19
CA GLY A 100 -3.25 21.34 -29.35
C GLY A 100 -2.62 22.42 -30.25
N GLY A 101 -2.02 22.15 -31.39
CA GLY A 101 -1.56 23.07 -32.43
C GLY A 101 -0.04 23.03 -32.70
N ASP A 102 0.44 23.87 -33.57
CA ASP A 102 1.81 23.92 -34.07
C ASP A 102 2.87 23.86 -32.96
N TYR A 103 3.60 22.75 -32.85
CA TYR A 103 4.64 22.56 -31.83
C TYR A 103 5.81 23.56 -31.94
N ARG A 104 5.92 24.30 -33.02
CA ARG A 104 6.96 25.32 -33.24
C ARG A 104 6.74 26.62 -32.49
N GLY A 105 5.51 26.90 -32.05
CA GLY A 105 5.15 28.14 -31.33
C GLY A 105 4.72 27.93 -29.88
N LYS A 106 4.59 26.69 -29.43
CA LYS A 106 4.05 26.43 -28.10
C LYS A 106 5.10 26.54 -27.04
N ARG A 107 4.92 27.52 -26.19
CA ARG A 107 5.58 27.57 -24.90
C ARG A 107 4.84 26.61 -23.99
N PHE A 108 5.57 25.63 -23.50
CA PHE A 108 5.13 24.85 -22.35
C PHE A 108 4.79 25.83 -21.22
N ARG A 109 3.54 25.88 -20.81
CA ARG A 109 3.11 26.65 -19.63
C ARG A 109 2.92 25.67 -18.49
N PRO A 110 3.93 25.50 -17.67
CA PRO A 110 3.89 24.49 -16.60
C PRO A 110 2.95 24.87 -15.46
N PHE A 111 2.52 26.11 -15.38
CA PHE A 111 1.68 26.59 -14.30
C PHE A 111 0.87 27.82 -14.79
N GLU A 112 -0.43 27.82 -14.56
CA GLU A 112 -1.27 28.97 -14.83
C GLU A 112 -1.28 29.89 -13.60
N ASP A 113 -0.92 31.14 -13.80
CA ASP A 113 -0.96 32.16 -12.77
C ASP A 113 -1.88 33.28 -13.27
N PRO A 114 -3.04 33.55 -12.64
CA PRO A 114 -3.56 32.88 -11.44
C PRO A 114 -4.07 31.45 -11.68
N CYS A 115 -4.12 30.65 -10.61
CA CYS A 115 -4.70 29.32 -10.64
C CYS A 115 -6.21 29.38 -10.91
N PRO A 116 -6.78 28.51 -11.76
CA PRO A 116 -8.23 28.49 -11.94
C PRO A 116 -8.95 28.14 -10.63
N PRO A 117 -10.03 28.88 -10.30
CA PRO A 117 -10.83 28.57 -9.13
C PRO A 117 -11.36 27.15 -9.15
N VAL A 118 -11.24 26.47 -8.03
CA VAL A 118 -11.77 25.10 -7.86
C VAL A 118 -11.98 24.77 -6.40
N THR A 119 -13.01 23.98 -6.15
CA THR A 119 -13.16 23.23 -4.89
C THR A 119 -13.16 21.75 -5.21
N MET A 120 -12.31 20.98 -4.54
CA MET A 120 -12.25 19.55 -4.69
C MET A 120 -12.18 18.89 -3.32
N THR A 121 -12.84 17.76 -3.18
CA THR A 121 -12.86 16.95 -1.96
C THR A 121 -12.45 15.52 -2.29
N GLY A 122 -11.93 14.82 -1.30
CA GLY A 122 -11.62 13.40 -1.42
C GLY A 122 -11.62 12.71 -0.08
N ALA A 123 -11.91 11.42 -0.12
CA ALA A 123 -11.81 10.51 1.00
C ALA A 123 -11.54 9.09 0.46
N PRO A 124 -10.84 8.22 1.22
CA PRO A 124 -10.54 6.88 0.74
C PRO A 124 -11.77 5.97 0.73
N GLY A 125 -11.96 5.21 -0.34
CA GLY A 125 -12.96 4.15 -0.39
C GLY A 125 -12.54 2.94 0.44
N VAL A 126 -11.27 2.55 0.37
CA VAL A 126 -10.66 1.50 1.19
C VAL A 126 -9.74 2.14 2.22
N LYS A 127 -10.00 1.89 3.52
CA LYS A 127 -9.30 2.58 4.62
C LYS A 127 -7.84 2.20 4.75
N ARG A 128 -7.52 0.89 4.78
CA ARG A 128 -6.15 0.38 4.82
C ARG A 128 -5.81 -0.18 3.43
N ARG A 129 -4.98 0.50 2.70
CA ARG A 129 -4.62 0.19 1.31
C ARG A 129 -3.13 0.34 1.12
N GLY A 130 -2.50 -0.63 0.47
CA GLY A 130 -1.06 -0.58 0.43
C GLY A 130 -0.39 -1.62 -0.43
N ILE A 131 0.84 -1.95 -0.07
CA ILE A 131 1.67 -2.95 -0.75
C ILE A 131 1.99 -4.06 0.24
N TRP A 132 1.96 -5.30 -0.26
CA TRP A 132 2.55 -6.47 0.37
C TRP A 132 3.78 -6.87 -0.44
N THR A 133 4.92 -7.09 0.21
CA THR A 133 6.14 -7.47 -0.50
C THR A 133 7.15 -8.17 0.43
N TRP A 134 8.28 -8.59 -0.16
CA TRP A 134 9.41 -9.18 0.55
C TRP A 134 10.48 -8.11 0.76
N GLY A 135 11.15 -8.10 1.90
CA GLY A 135 12.16 -7.09 2.20
C GLY A 135 13.32 -7.05 1.20
N HIS A 136 13.68 -8.19 0.61
CA HIS A 136 14.74 -8.25 -0.40
C HIS A 136 14.35 -7.63 -1.77
N VAL A 137 13.06 -7.33 -1.98
CA VAL A 137 12.55 -6.66 -3.20
C VAL A 137 12.62 -5.14 -3.07
N ILE A 138 12.72 -4.60 -1.85
CA ILE A 138 12.88 -3.17 -1.61
C ILE A 138 14.36 -2.82 -1.72
N TYR A 139 14.73 -2.02 -2.73
CA TYR A 139 16.12 -1.63 -3.02
C TYR A 139 16.49 -0.26 -2.45
N ASP A 140 15.52 0.67 -2.34
CA ASP A 140 15.65 1.98 -1.70
C ASP A 140 14.35 2.27 -0.95
N TYR A 141 14.36 2.07 0.37
CA TYR A 141 13.14 2.22 1.17
C TYR A 141 12.61 3.66 1.14
N ARG A 142 13.48 4.67 0.99
CA ARG A 142 13.06 6.08 0.96
C ARG A 142 12.24 6.38 -0.29
N GLY A 143 12.76 6.02 -1.44
CA GLY A 143 12.03 6.16 -2.69
C GLY A 143 10.75 5.32 -2.73
N PHE A 144 10.77 4.13 -2.11
CA PHE A 144 9.62 3.25 -2.03
C PHE A 144 8.47 3.90 -1.23
N PHE A 145 8.74 4.41 -0.03
CA PHE A 145 7.72 5.07 0.79
C PHE A 145 7.28 6.42 0.21
N ASP A 146 8.19 7.20 -0.37
CA ASP A 146 7.81 8.44 -1.04
C ASP A 146 6.79 8.17 -2.17
N ASN A 147 7.01 7.11 -2.97
CA ASN A 147 6.06 6.72 -4.02
C ASN A 147 4.74 6.19 -3.46
N MET A 148 4.75 5.42 -2.38
CA MET A 148 3.52 5.00 -1.69
C MET A 148 2.71 6.21 -1.21
N ALA A 149 3.35 7.18 -0.56
CA ALA A 149 2.71 8.40 -0.06
C ALA A 149 2.09 9.22 -1.21
N ARG A 150 2.83 9.44 -2.29
CA ARG A 150 2.33 10.10 -3.52
C ARG A 150 1.14 9.40 -4.14
N GLN A 151 1.04 8.08 -3.97
CA GLN A 151 -0.08 7.27 -4.45
C GLN A 151 -1.20 7.09 -3.42
N LYS A 152 -1.12 7.76 -2.28
CA LYS A 152 -2.11 7.67 -1.20
C LYS A 152 -2.25 6.25 -0.62
N LEU A 153 -1.18 5.46 -0.68
CA LEU A 153 -1.07 4.16 -0.03
C LEU A 153 -0.56 4.36 1.40
N ASN A 154 -1.20 3.73 2.38
CA ASN A 154 -0.97 3.99 3.80
C ASN A 154 -0.53 2.76 4.62
N THR A 155 -0.29 1.63 3.98
CA THR A 155 0.12 0.41 4.67
C THR A 155 1.15 -0.36 3.83
N LEU A 156 2.24 -0.77 4.46
CA LEU A 156 3.20 -1.72 3.88
C LEU A 156 3.24 -2.97 4.74
N THR A 157 2.92 -4.12 4.16
CA THR A 157 3.24 -5.41 4.75
C THR A 157 4.52 -5.93 4.09
N VAL A 158 5.56 -6.15 4.89
CA VAL A 158 6.87 -6.56 4.39
C VAL A 158 7.38 -7.79 5.11
N TRP A 159 7.60 -8.89 4.36
CA TRP A 159 8.12 -10.12 4.90
C TRP A 159 9.64 -10.09 4.99
N ASN A 160 10.15 -10.43 6.16
CA ASN A 160 11.58 -10.61 6.39
C ASN A 160 11.80 -11.85 7.27
N ASP A 161 12.74 -12.70 6.88
CA ASP A 161 13.12 -13.86 7.69
C ASP A 161 13.83 -13.47 8.98
N PHE A 162 14.43 -12.27 8.99
CA PHE A 162 15.11 -11.68 10.14
C PHE A 162 14.74 -10.21 10.30
N PRO A 163 14.69 -9.68 11.52
CA PRO A 163 14.50 -8.27 11.75
C PRO A 163 15.57 -7.44 11.02
N PRO A 164 15.20 -6.43 10.20
CA PRO A 164 16.20 -5.61 9.52
C PRO A 164 17.03 -4.79 10.50
N VAL A 165 18.35 -4.69 10.26
CA VAL A 165 19.27 -3.93 11.13
C VAL A 165 18.88 -2.45 11.22
N ASN A 166 18.33 -1.89 10.15
CA ASN A 166 17.84 -0.51 10.07
C ASN A 166 16.31 -0.40 10.21
N GLY A 167 15.65 -1.43 10.77
CA GLY A 167 14.18 -1.50 10.79
C GLY A 167 13.53 -0.30 11.48
N ALA A 168 14.06 0.17 12.61
CA ALA A 168 13.54 1.35 13.30
C ALA A 168 13.64 2.64 12.46
N ASP A 169 14.71 2.81 11.68
CA ASP A 169 14.83 3.94 10.75
C ASP A 169 13.84 3.84 9.59
N VAL A 170 13.62 2.62 9.10
CA VAL A 170 12.63 2.32 8.06
C VAL A 170 11.23 2.66 8.53
N VAL A 171 10.83 2.20 9.72
CA VAL A 171 9.52 2.50 10.33
C VAL A 171 9.33 4.00 10.55
N ARG A 172 10.33 4.67 11.15
CA ARG A 172 10.25 6.11 11.35
C ARG A 172 10.04 6.85 10.03
N TYR A 173 10.79 6.49 8.98
CA TYR A 173 10.65 7.11 7.67
C TYR A 173 9.27 6.86 7.05
N ALA A 174 8.71 5.67 7.23
CA ALA A 174 7.35 5.34 6.78
C ALA A 174 6.31 6.18 7.53
N HIS A 175 6.41 6.28 8.85
CA HIS A 175 5.52 7.10 9.67
C HIS A 175 5.57 8.59 9.28
N ASP A 176 6.75 9.12 8.95
CA ASP A 176 6.92 10.47 8.43
C ASP A 176 6.22 10.71 7.08
N ARG A 177 5.75 9.66 6.39
CA ARG A 177 4.95 9.67 5.14
C ARG A 177 3.51 9.22 5.36
N GLY A 178 3.12 8.96 6.61
CA GLY A 178 1.79 8.49 6.96
C GLY A 178 1.54 7.04 6.56
N ILE A 179 2.57 6.19 6.58
CA ILE A 179 2.49 4.78 6.18
C ILE A 179 2.74 3.90 7.40
N ASP A 180 1.80 2.99 7.68
CA ASP A 180 1.94 1.95 8.69
C ASP A 180 2.79 0.81 8.15
N VAL A 181 3.63 0.20 9.01
CA VAL A 181 4.49 -0.94 8.67
C VAL A 181 4.05 -2.19 9.43
N VAL A 182 3.73 -3.24 8.69
CA VAL A 182 3.38 -4.56 9.21
C VAL A 182 4.50 -5.53 8.88
N TRP A 183 5.11 -6.10 9.92
CA TRP A 183 6.21 -7.05 9.77
C TRP A 183 5.70 -8.47 9.56
N GLY A 184 5.98 -9.06 8.40
CA GLY A 184 5.80 -10.47 8.17
C GLY A 184 7.00 -11.26 8.69
N PHE A 185 6.75 -12.30 9.49
CA PHE A 185 7.77 -13.23 9.93
C PHE A 185 7.19 -14.62 10.17
N SER A 186 8.08 -15.60 10.25
CA SER A 186 7.68 -16.99 10.31
C SER A 186 7.14 -17.39 11.69
N TRP A 187 5.95 -17.96 11.70
CA TRP A 187 5.37 -18.64 12.86
C TRP A 187 5.59 -20.17 12.79
N GLY A 188 6.76 -20.59 12.33
CA GLY A 188 7.10 -21.98 12.16
C GLY A 188 7.25 -22.42 10.71
N TRP A 189 7.04 -21.55 9.76
CA TRP A 189 7.29 -21.84 8.36
C TRP A 189 8.78 -22.13 8.14
N GLY A 190 9.08 -23.27 7.49
CA GLY A 190 10.48 -23.69 7.27
C GLY A 190 11.19 -24.34 8.47
N ALA A 191 10.51 -24.52 9.60
CA ALA A 191 11.10 -25.11 10.81
C ALA A 191 10.83 -26.62 10.98
N GLY A 192 10.28 -27.27 9.99
CA GLY A 192 9.88 -28.68 10.00
C GLY A 192 8.39 -28.88 10.31
N GLU A 193 7.99 -30.13 10.44
CA GLU A 193 6.61 -30.48 10.75
C GLU A 193 6.28 -30.13 12.21
N ILE A 194 5.21 -29.38 12.42
CA ILE A 194 4.66 -29.06 13.73
C ILE A 194 3.44 -29.93 13.95
N ASP A 195 3.44 -30.75 15.00
CA ASP A 195 2.26 -31.47 15.43
C ASP A 195 1.36 -30.54 16.26
N LEU A 196 0.31 -30.01 15.63
CA LEU A 196 -0.67 -29.12 16.29
C LEU A 196 -1.53 -29.84 17.35
N THR A 197 -1.34 -31.14 17.59
CA THR A 197 -1.99 -31.92 18.63
C THR A 197 -1.10 -32.13 19.85
N ASP A 198 0.20 -31.89 19.75
CA ASP A 198 1.17 -32.02 20.85
C ASP A 198 1.35 -30.71 21.61
N ASP A 199 0.72 -30.59 22.77
CA ASP A 199 0.78 -29.38 23.60
C ASP A 199 2.21 -28.97 23.99
N ARG A 200 3.16 -29.92 24.10
CA ARG A 200 4.57 -29.60 24.44
C ARG A 200 5.28 -28.89 23.27
N GLN A 201 5.00 -29.34 22.05
CA GLN A 201 5.52 -28.67 20.87
C GLN A 201 4.90 -27.27 20.74
N LEU A 202 3.61 -27.16 20.98
CA LEU A 202 2.91 -25.86 20.96
C LEU A 202 3.46 -24.89 22.01
N ASP A 203 3.75 -25.36 23.25
CA ASP A 203 4.39 -24.53 24.29
C ASP A 203 5.75 -23.99 23.85
N ALA A 204 6.57 -24.85 23.25
CA ALA A 204 7.91 -24.47 22.77
C ALA A 204 7.83 -23.45 21.61
N TRP A 205 6.87 -23.66 20.71
CA TRP A 205 6.66 -22.76 19.57
C TRP A 205 6.09 -21.42 19.98
N GLU A 206 5.12 -21.41 20.88
CA GLU A 206 4.60 -20.15 21.44
C GLU A 206 5.73 -19.34 22.07
N ALA A 207 6.53 -19.96 22.94
CA ALA A 207 7.67 -19.27 23.57
C ALA A 207 8.65 -18.71 22.54
N ARG A 208 8.94 -19.47 21.47
CA ARG A 208 9.82 -19.02 20.39
C ARG A 208 9.25 -17.79 19.65
N ILE A 209 7.98 -17.85 19.24
CA ILE A 209 7.33 -16.76 18.49
C ILE A 209 7.27 -15.49 19.34
N LEU A 210 6.89 -15.62 20.62
CA LEU A 210 6.84 -14.50 21.54
C LEU A 210 8.22 -13.86 21.75
N ASN A 211 9.26 -14.66 21.93
CA ASN A 211 10.62 -14.16 22.06
C ASN A 211 11.13 -13.53 20.77
N GLU A 212 10.83 -14.11 19.60
CA GLU A 212 11.20 -13.55 18.30
C GLU A 212 10.58 -12.17 18.08
N TYR A 213 9.31 -12.00 18.49
CA TYR A 213 8.67 -10.70 18.46
C TYR A 213 9.29 -9.73 19.48
N ASP A 214 9.35 -10.11 20.76
CA ASP A 214 9.85 -9.25 21.85
C ASP A 214 11.30 -8.81 21.63
N ASP A 215 12.17 -9.73 21.21
CA ASP A 215 13.61 -9.46 21.04
C ASP A 215 13.96 -8.82 19.70
N GLY A 216 13.14 -9.04 18.66
CA GLY A 216 13.46 -8.67 17.28
C GLY A 216 12.60 -7.55 16.71
N TYR A 217 11.28 -7.68 16.77
CA TYR A 217 10.37 -6.82 16.04
C TYR A 217 9.76 -5.69 16.88
N ASP A 218 9.51 -5.89 18.18
CA ASP A 218 8.91 -4.88 19.04
C ASP A 218 9.73 -3.58 19.05
N ALA A 219 11.04 -3.68 19.17
CA ALA A 219 11.96 -2.54 19.18
C ALA A 219 12.03 -1.78 17.86
N LEU A 220 11.53 -2.35 16.74
CA LEU A 220 11.48 -1.67 15.45
C LEU A 220 10.37 -0.63 15.37
N GLY A 221 9.34 -0.72 16.23
CA GLY A 221 8.23 0.24 16.30
C GLY A 221 7.22 0.13 15.16
N GLY A 222 7.06 -1.06 14.56
CA GLY A 222 6.05 -1.35 13.54
C GLY A 222 4.62 -1.35 14.11
N ASP A 223 3.63 -1.29 13.22
CA ASP A 223 2.20 -1.17 13.57
C ASP A 223 1.47 -2.49 13.65
N GLY A 224 2.11 -3.57 13.22
CA GLY A 224 1.53 -4.90 13.26
C GLY A 224 2.48 -5.99 12.79
N ILE A 225 1.95 -7.21 12.83
CA ILE A 225 2.60 -8.39 12.32
C ILE A 225 1.69 -9.14 11.34
N TYR A 226 2.31 -9.77 10.36
CA TYR A 226 1.65 -10.65 9.40
C TYR A 226 2.33 -12.03 9.45
N PHE A 227 1.52 -13.08 9.44
CA PHE A 227 2.03 -14.44 9.37
C PHE A 227 1.15 -15.32 8.49
N GLN A 228 1.76 -16.31 7.89
CA GLN A 228 1.08 -17.34 7.12
C GLN A 228 1.31 -18.70 7.74
N MET A 229 0.25 -19.48 7.73
CA MET A 229 0.30 -20.90 8.01
C MET A 229 -0.70 -21.64 7.13
N ALA A 230 -0.53 -22.94 7.01
CA ALA A 230 -1.42 -23.76 6.20
C ALA A 230 -1.43 -23.34 4.72
N THR A 231 -0.27 -23.00 4.19
CA THR A 231 -0.08 -22.79 2.76
C THR A 231 0.08 -24.13 2.05
N GLU A 232 -0.57 -24.28 0.90
CA GLU A 232 -0.41 -25.43 -0.02
C GLU A 232 -0.85 -26.79 0.54
N PHE A 233 -1.89 -26.83 1.41
CA PHE A 233 -2.49 -28.08 1.81
C PHE A 233 -3.32 -28.71 0.71
N ASP A 234 -3.13 -30.01 0.49
CA ASP A 234 -4.08 -30.82 -0.29
C ASP A 234 -5.40 -30.92 0.47
N GLU A 235 -6.51 -30.65 -0.22
CA GLU A 235 -7.86 -30.76 0.33
C GLU A 235 -8.21 -32.23 0.58
N GLY A 236 -8.09 -32.68 1.83
CA GLY A 236 -8.48 -34.01 2.26
C GLY A 236 -9.55 -34.00 3.37
N PRO A 237 -10.16 -35.13 3.69
CA PRO A 237 -11.15 -35.24 4.80
C PRO A 237 -10.58 -34.82 6.16
N GLU A 238 -9.26 -34.86 6.32
CA GLU A 238 -8.55 -34.47 7.56
C GLU A 238 -8.37 -32.95 7.68
N SER A 239 -8.59 -32.19 6.63
CA SER A 239 -8.35 -30.74 6.62
C SER A 239 -9.23 -29.97 7.61
N ALA A 240 -10.48 -30.39 7.87
CA ALA A 240 -11.35 -29.74 8.84
C ALA A 240 -10.86 -29.93 10.30
N ALA A 241 -10.36 -31.12 10.64
CA ALA A 241 -9.77 -31.38 11.98
C ALA A 241 -8.48 -30.59 12.15
N PHE A 242 -7.64 -30.57 11.13
CA PHE A 242 -6.42 -29.77 11.11
C PHE A 242 -6.73 -28.27 11.26
N ALA A 243 -7.72 -27.74 10.52
CA ALA A 243 -8.14 -26.35 10.62
C ALA A 243 -8.59 -25.98 12.04
N ALA A 244 -9.28 -26.89 12.77
CA ALA A 244 -9.67 -26.65 14.15
C ALA A 244 -8.45 -26.55 15.09
N HIS A 245 -7.45 -27.38 14.90
CA HIS A 245 -6.19 -27.29 15.64
C HIS A 245 -5.42 -26.01 15.29
N LEU A 246 -5.38 -25.65 14.04
CA LEU A 246 -4.77 -24.40 13.55
C LEU A 246 -5.43 -23.17 14.19
N VAL A 247 -6.76 -23.08 14.19
CA VAL A 247 -7.51 -21.99 14.84
C VAL A 247 -7.20 -21.90 16.32
N ARG A 248 -7.18 -23.04 17.04
CA ARG A 248 -6.80 -23.10 18.45
C ARG A 248 -5.41 -22.53 18.68
N TRP A 249 -4.46 -22.91 17.84
CA TRP A 249 -3.08 -22.47 17.95
C TRP A 249 -2.91 -20.97 17.62
N VAL A 250 -3.52 -20.51 16.53
CA VAL A 250 -3.51 -19.07 16.17
C VAL A 250 -4.10 -18.24 17.29
N ASN A 251 -5.26 -18.64 17.84
CA ASN A 251 -5.91 -17.93 18.96
C ASN A 251 -5.05 -17.88 20.21
N ARG A 252 -4.38 -18.99 20.52
CA ARG A 252 -3.50 -19.10 21.68
C ARG A 252 -2.35 -18.10 21.59
N ILE A 253 -1.60 -18.11 20.47
CA ILE A 253 -0.42 -17.25 20.29
C ILE A 253 -0.84 -15.78 20.13
N SER A 254 -1.87 -15.51 19.35
CA SER A 254 -2.39 -14.14 19.21
C SER A 254 -2.89 -13.59 20.55
N GLY A 255 -3.56 -14.41 21.36
CA GLY A 255 -3.98 -14.04 22.71
C GLY A 255 -2.79 -13.68 23.62
N SER A 256 -1.71 -14.44 23.57
CA SER A 256 -0.48 -14.21 24.33
C SER A 256 0.25 -12.95 23.86
N LEU A 257 0.35 -12.72 22.54
CA LEU A 257 0.93 -11.50 21.96
C LEU A 257 0.12 -10.27 22.35
N LEU A 258 -1.21 -10.30 22.21
CA LEU A 258 -2.09 -9.17 22.54
C LEU A 258 -2.15 -8.88 24.05
N ALA A 259 -1.89 -9.88 24.90
CA ALA A 259 -1.76 -9.65 26.33
C ALA A 259 -0.49 -8.87 26.69
N ARG A 260 0.60 -9.07 25.95
CA ARG A 260 1.88 -8.35 26.12
C ARG A 260 1.86 -7.00 25.38
N HIS A 261 1.29 -6.95 24.19
CA HIS A 261 1.26 -5.83 23.25
C HIS A 261 -0.18 -5.49 22.84
N PRO A 262 -0.98 -4.83 23.71
CA PRO A 262 -2.42 -4.63 23.47
C PRO A 262 -2.75 -3.81 22.21
N GLY A 263 -1.81 -3.02 21.71
CA GLY A 263 -1.98 -2.19 20.50
C GLY A 263 -1.53 -2.88 19.20
N LEU A 264 -1.00 -4.10 19.28
CA LEU A 264 -0.46 -4.81 18.13
C LEU A 264 -1.58 -5.25 17.19
N ARG A 265 -1.46 -4.89 15.91
CA ARG A 265 -2.29 -5.45 14.84
C ARG A 265 -1.73 -6.82 14.44
N ILE A 266 -2.57 -7.83 14.38
CA ILE A 266 -2.18 -9.18 13.96
C ILE A 266 -2.96 -9.53 12.70
N GLU A 267 -2.25 -9.86 11.64
CA GLU A 267 -2.79 -10.27 10.35
C GLU A 267 -2.44 -11.74 10.08
N PHE A 268 -3.47 -12.57 9.91
CA PHE A 268 -3.33 -13.98 9.58
C PHE A 268 -3.62 -14.22 8.10
N GLY A 269 -2.58 -14.50 7.33
CA GLY A 269 -2.63 -14.75 5.90
C GLY A 269 -3.11 -16.16 5.55
N LEU A 270 -4.02 -16.25 4.59
CA LEU A 270 -4.59 -17.49 4.07
C LEU A 270 -4.37 -17.58 2.56
N HIS A 271 -3.78 -18.67 2.12
CA HIS A 271 -3.55 -18.92 0.71
C HIS A 271 -4.78 -19.55 0.05
N THR A 272 -5.15 -19.07 -1.14
CA THR A 272 -6.38 -19.45 -1.87
C THR A 272 -6.67 -20.94 -1.91
N THR A 273 -5.66 -21.74 -2.27
CA THR A 273 -5.85 -23.16 -2.55
C THR A 273 -6.01 -24.00 -1.29
N SER A 274 -5.52 -23.49 -0.16
CA SER A 274 -5.39 -24.28 1.07
C SER A 274 -6.62 -24.27 1.98
N VAL A 275 -7.61 -23.40 1.71
CA VAL A 275 -8.67 -23.10 2.68
C VAL A 275 -10.09 -23.30 2.17
N ARG A 276 -10.29 -23.78 0.93
CA ARG A 276 -11.61 -23.87 0.29
C ARG A 276 -12.67 -24.60 1.11
N SER A 277 -12.29 -25.76 1.65
CA SER A 277 -13.21 -26.62 2.40
C SER A 277 -13.33 -26.27 3.88
N VAL A 278 -12.43 -25.43 4.42
CA VAL A 278 -12.28 -25.20 5.85
C VAL A 278 -12.66 -23.78 6.30
N LEU A 279 -13.08 -22.91 5.37
CA LEU A 279 -13.49 -21.53 5.66
C LEU A 279 -14.43 -21.41 6.88
N PRO A 280 -15.49 -22.26 7.05
CA PRO A 280 -16.36 -22.14 8.21
C PRO A 280 -15.65 -22.33 9.55
N VAL A 281 -14.58 -23.16 9.57
CA VAL A 281 -13.80 -23.38 10.80
C VAL A 281 -12.93 -22.16 11.11
N LEU A 282 -12.42 -21.49 10.08
CA LEU A 282 -11.59 -20.29 10.23
C LEU A 282 -12.37 -19.09 10.79
N ALA A 283 -13.70 -19.11 10.74
CA ALA A 283 -14.54 -18.14 11.44
C ALA A 283 -14.30 -18.14 12.96
N GLY A 284 -13.72 -19.20 13.52
CA GLY A 284 -13.36 -19.33 14.93
C GLY A 284 -12.04 -18.64 15.33
N VAL A 285 -11.31 -18.03 14.40
CA VAL A 285 -10.13 -17.19 14.71
C VAL A 285 -10.57 -16.01 15.57
N ASP A 286 -9.76 -15.63 16.55
CA ASP A 286 -10.03 -14.51 17.48
C ASP A 286 -10.45 -13.25 16.71
N ASP A 287 -11.48 -12.57 17.21
CA ASP A 287 -12.06 -11.39 16.56
C ASP A 287 -11.10 -10.20 16.46
N ARG A 288 -10.01 -10.22 17.23
CA ARG A 288 -8.97 -9.19 17.21
C ARG A 288 -7.89 -9.44 16.15
N VAL A 289 -7.95 -10.57 15.46
CA VAL A 289 -6.98 -10.96 14.39
C VAL A 289 -7.64 -10.71 13.05
N ASP A 290 -6.99 -9.92 12.19
CA ASP A 290 -7.42 -9.73 10.81
C ASP A 290 -7.13 -11.01 9.99
N ILE A 291 -8.13 -11.55 9.31
CA ILE A 291 -7.93 -12.64 8.35
C ILE A 291 -7.67 -12.03 6.98
N ILE A 292 -6.50 -12.30 6.43
CA ILE A 292 -6.06 -11.78 5.14
C ILE A 292 -6.06 -12.91 4.12
N TRP A 293 -6.89 -12.80 3.09
CA TRP A 293 -6.92 -13.78 2.03
C TRP A 293 -6.05 -13.34 0.85
N GLU A 294 -5.22 -14.26 0.36
CA GLU A 294 -4.39 -14.03 -0.81
C GLU A 294 -5.02 -14.70 -2.03
N ASP A 295 -5.29 -13.93 -3.07
CA ASP A 295 -5.59 -14.51 -4.36
C ASP A 295 -4.33 -15.16 -4.97
N CYS A 296 -4.45 -16.18 -5.77
CA CYS A 296 -3.31 -16.87 -6.35
C CYS A 296 -3.12 -16.58 -7.82
N GLY A 297 -3.16 -15.31 -8.21
CA GLY A 297 -2.83 -14.90 -9.56
C GLY A 297 -4.04 -14.80 -10.50
N SER A 298 -5.18 -14.39 -9.98
CA SER A 298 -6.38 -14.11 -10.77
C SER A 298 -6.97 -12.71 -10.56
N PHE A 299 -6.17 -11.79 -10.04
CA PHE A 299 -6.56 -10.40 -9.83
C PHE A 299 -5.64 -9.42 -10.58
N PRO A 300 -6.14 -8.51 -11.40
CA PRO A 300 -7.51 -8.41 -11.94
C PRO A 300 -7.73 -9.30 -13.18
N PHE A 301 -6.76 -10.15 -13.51
CA PHE A 301 -6.83 -11.11 -14.62
C PHE A 301 -6.07 -12.39 -14.26
N SER A 302 -6.45 -13.50 -14.86
CA SER A 302 -5.81 -14.80 -14.57
C SER A 302 -4.50 -14.92 -15.36
N TYR A 303 -3.37 -14.92 -14.64
CA TYR A 303 -2.04 -15.19 -15.18
C TYR A 303 -1.45 -16.52 -14.70
N HIS A 304 -2.06 -17.14 -13.68
CA HIS A 304 -1.77 -18.50 -13.22
C HIS A 304 -3.01 -19.41 -13.34
N SER A 305 -3.54 -19.53 -14.55
CA SER A 305 -4.80 -20.23 -14.83
C SER A 305 -4.84 -21.71 -14.44
N GLU A 306 -3.68 -22.35 -14.26
CA GLU A 306 -3.61 -23.77 -13.87
C GLU A 306 -3.93 -24.02 -12.40
N ARG A 307 -3.72 -23.03 -11.52
CA ARG A 307 -3.87 -23.15 -10.06
C ARG A 307 -5.09 -22.43 -9.51
N THR A 308 -5.62 -21.51 -10.24
CA THR A 308 -6.68 -20.60 -9.76
C THR A 308 -7.83 -20.56 -10.75
N GLY A 309 -9.05 -20.41 -10.24
CA GLY A 309 -10.20 -20.12 -11.06
C GLY A 309 -10.06 -18.82 -11.85
N ASP A 310 -11.09 -18.50 -12.59
CA ASP A 310 -11.15 -17.22 -13.28
C ASP A 310 -11.40 -16.05 -12.30
N PHE A 311 -11.41 -14.82 -12.82
CA PHE A 311 -11.67 -13.63 -12.03
C PHE A 311 -13.05 -13.66 -11.32
N ALA A 312 -14.07 -14.27 -11.92
CA ALA A 312 -15.40 -14.37 -11.31
C ALA A 312 -15.36 -15.25 -10.06
N GLU A 313 -14.68 -16.40 -10.11
CA GLU A 313 -14.45 -17.27 -8.96
C GLU A 313 -13.68 -16.54 -7.84
N THR A 314 -12.67 -15.74 -8.21
CA THR A 314 -11.95 -14.89 -7.25
C THR A 314 -12.89 -13.92 -6.54
N MET A 315 -13.81 -13.29 -7.27
CA MET A 315 -14.78 -12.37 -6.67
C MET A 315 -15.81 -13.07 -5.79
N GLU A 316 -16.25 -14.27 -6.11
CA GLU A 316 -17.11 -15.09 -5.24
C GLU A 316 -16.40 -15.43 -3.92
N ARG A 317 -15.10 -15.67 -3.97
CA ARG A 317 -14.30 -15.91 -2.75
C ARG A 317 -14.13 -14.65 -1.91
N VAL A 318 -13.93 -13.49 -2.55
CA VAL A 318 -13.93 -12.20 -1.85
C VAL A 318 -15.23 -12.03 -1.09
N ASP A 319 -16.38 -12.26 -1.73
CA ASP A 319 -17.69 -12.18 -1.08
C ASP A 319 -17.82 -13.20 0.08
N THR A 320 -17.32 -14.43 -0.11
CA THR A 320 -17.32 -15.47 0.93
C THR A 320 -16.45 -15.06 2.13
N MET A 321 -15.28 -14.51 1.89
CA MET A 321 -14.38 -14.05 2.96
C MET A 321 -14.95 -12.86 3.72
N LEU A 322 -15.57 -11.90 3.02
CA LEU A 322 -16.25 -10.78 3.66
C LEU A 322 -17.42 -11.26 4.53
N ALA A 323 -18.15 -12.28 4.09
CA ALA A 323 -19.27 -12.87 4.84
C ALA A 323 -18.80 -13.73 6.02
N LEU A 324 -17.57 -14.24 6.02
CA LEU A 324 -17.05 -15.18 7.04
C LEU A 324 -17.16 -14.63 8.44
N ARG A 325 -16.90 -13.35 8.61
CA ARG A 325 -16.92 -12.65 9.89
C ARG A 325 -18.16 -11.78 10.11
N GLY A 326 -19.07 -11.70 9.14
CA GLY A 326 -20.25 -10.84 9.20
C GLY A 326 -19.85 -9.38 9.37
N ASP A 327 -20.47 -8.70 10.34
CA ASP A 327 -20.19 -7.31 10.69
C ASP A 327 -18.83 -7.10 11.39
N ARG A 328 -18.08 -8.17 11.62
CA ARG A 328 -16.78 -8.12 12.26
C ARG A 328 -15.74 -7.66 11.26
N GLU A 329 -15.25 -6.51 11.42
CA GLU A 329 -14.47 -5.67 10.53
C GLU A 329 -13.04 -6.19 10.20
N HIS A 330 -12.76 -7.48 10.38
CA HIS A 330 -11.41 -8.05 10.37
C HIS A 330 -11.12 -8.97 9.17
N ALA A 331 -11.54 -8.56 7.97
CA ALA A 331 -11.17 -9.24 6.72
C ALA A 331 -10.35 -8.30 5.82
N GLY A 332 -9.26 -8.83 5.27
CA GLY A 332 -8.39 -8.13 4.33
C GLY A 332 -7.99 -9.01 3.15
N PHE A 333 -7.28 -8.43 2.20
CA PHE A 333 -6.92 -9.10 0.94
C PHE A 333 -5.51 -8.72 0.49
N VAL A 334 -4.79 -9.71 -0.05
CA VAL A 334 -3.60 -9.51 -0.87
C VAL A 334 -3.97 -9.81 -2.32
N CYS A 335 -4.03 -8.75 -3.14
CA CYS A 335 -4.31 -8.84 -4.55
C CYS A 335 -3.01 -9.12 -5.30
N LYS A 336 -2.85 -10.30 -5.90
CA LYS A 336 -1.61 -10.71 -6.57
C LYS A 336 -1.57 -10.24 -8.02
N GLY A 337 -1.46 -8.97 -8.24
CA GLY A 337 -1.53 -8.38 -9.59
C GLY A 337 -0.21 -7.93 -10.19
N VAL A 338 0.85 -7.80 -9.39
CA VAL A 338 2.20 -7.44 -9.81
C VAL A 338 3.15 -8.47 -9.23
N SER A 339 3.03 -9.69 -9.73
CA SER A 339 3.78 -10.83 -9.21
C SER A 339 4.06 -11.83 -10.32
N THR A 340 5.21 -11.65 -10.95
CA THR A 340 5.85 -12.67 -11.76
C THR A 340 7.04 -13.21 -10.98
N LEU A 341 6.76 -13.92 -9.90
CA LEU A 341 7.79 -14.40 -9.00
C LEU A 341 8.79 -15.29 -9.74
N PHE A 342 10.01 -14.84 -9.82
CA PHE A 342 11.12 -15.67 -10.27
C PHE A 342 11.76 -16.35 -9.06
N TRP A 343 11.14 -17.44 -8.60
CA TRP A 343 11.56 -18.20 -7.44
C TRP A 343 13.08 -18.47 -7.31
N PRO A 344 13.86 -18.71 -8.40
CA PRO A 344 15.30 -18.85 -8.29
C PRO A 344 16.04 -17.61 -7.77
N GLU A 345 15.44 -16.42 -7.88
CA GLU A 345 16.00 -15.18 -7.30
C GLU A 345 15.54 -14.93 -5.87
N PHE A 346 14.57 -15.69 -5.39
CA PHE A 346 14.14 -15.71 -4.01
C PHE A 346 15.25 -16.35 -3.17
N LYS A 347 16.22 -15.55 -2.80
CA LYS A 347 17.28 -16.00 -1.90
C LYS A 347 16.87 -15.68 -0.48
N ASN A 348 16.72 -16.69 0.33
CA ASN A 348 16.64 -16.50 1.76
C ASN A 348 17.85 -15.69 2.22
N LEU A 349 17.60 -14.57 2.86
CA LEU A 349 18.66 -13.83 3.51
C LEU A 349 19.17 -14.68 4.66
N THR A 350 20.46 -14.98 4.66
CA THR A 350 21.09 -15.82 5.69
C THR A 350 21.51 -14.97 6.89
N GLY A 351 20.61 -14.21 7.47
CA GLY A 351 20.86 -13.40 8.65
C GLY A 351 20.37 -11.95 8.50
N PRO A 352 20.55 -11.14 9.56
CA PRO A 352 20.13 -9.75 9.56
C PRO A 352 20.78 -8.97 8.43
N ALA A 353 19.96 -8.18 7.71
CA ALA A 353 20.39 -7.36 6.57
C ALA A 353 19.86 -5.93 6.69
N LEU A 354 20.41 -5.02 5.89
CA LEU A 354 19.86 -3.68 5.71
C LEU A 354 18.71 -3.74 4.70
N LEU A 355 17.54 -3.26 5.09
CA LEU A 355 16.40 -3.16 4.21
C LEU A 355 16.51 -1.90 3.35
N GLY A 356 16.44 -2.07 2.04
CA GLY A 356 16.34 -0.96 1.10
C GLY A 356 17.54 0.00 1.05
N GLU A 357 18.75 -0.52 1.15
CA GLU A 357 20.01 0.24 1.08
C GLU A 357 20.90 -0.30 -0.06
N ALA A 358 20.31 -0.61 -1.22
CA ALA A 358 21.08 -1.05 -2.37
C ALA A 358 21.74 0.11 -3.12
N ASP A 359 22.87 -0.15 -3.76
CA ASP A 359 23.52 0.83 -4.63
C ASP A 359 22.74 1.06 -5.95
N GLU A 360 22.90 2.24 -6.53
CA GLU A 360 22.19 2.66 -7.73
C GLU A 360 22.48 1.75 -8.94
N ALA A 361 23.68 1.17 -9.02
CA ALA A 361 24.01 0.27 -10.12
C ALA A 361 23.24 -1.06 -10.02
N ARG A 362 23.02 -1.57 -8.79
CA ARG A 362 22.19 -2.74 -8.54
C ARG A 362 20.73 -2.45 -8.88
N ILE A 363 20.21 -1.29 -8.46
CA ILE A 363 18.84 -0.86 -8.76
C ILE A 363 18.62 -0.81 -10.27
N ARG A 364 19.51 -0.15 -11.03
CA ARG A 364 19.41 -0.07 -12.49
C ARG A 364 19.42 -1.43 -13.17
N ARG A 365 20.34 -2.31 -12.77
CA ARG A 365 20.37 -3.67 -13.33
C ARG A 365 19.07 -4.43 -13.08
N ARG A 366 18.50 -4.26 -11.89
CA ARG A 366 17.22 -4.92 -11.56
C ARG A 366 16.07 -4.33 -12.36
N MET A 367 15.97 -3.00 -12.48
CA MET A 367 14.96 -2.34 -13.32
C MET A 367 14.97 -2.85 -14.75
N ASP A 368 16.17 -3.01 -15.34
CA ASP A 368 16.29 -3.53 -16.70
C ASP A 368 15.85 -5.00 -16.78
N ALA A 369 16.15 -5.78 -15.76
CA ALA A 369 15.79 -7.20 -15.70
C ALA A 369 14.29 -7.44 -15.56
N VAL A 370 13.58 -6.65 -14.72
CA VAL A 370 12.13 -6.85 -14.48
C VAL A 370 11.24 -6.17 -15.51
N ARG A 371 11.79 -5.35 -16.40
CA ARG A 371 11.00 -4.60 -17.39
C ARG A 371 10.12 -5.47 -18.30
N PRO A 372 10.54 -6.67 -18.78
CA PRO A 372 9.68 -7.52 -19.60
C PRO A 372 8.44 -8.01 -18.83
N GLU A 373 8.60 -8.38 -17.55
CA GLU A 373 7.55 -8.85 -16.67
C GLU A 373 6.56 -7.71 -16.40
N ILE A 374 7.06 -6.53 -16.04
CA ILE A 374 6.21 -5.34 -15.82
C ILE A 374 5.41 -4.98 -17.09
N ARG A 375 5.98 -5.15 -18.29
CA ARG A 375 5.24 -4.93 -19.54
C ARG A 375 4.09 -5.91 -19.72
N PHE A 376 4.32 -7.16 -19.38
CA PHE A 376 3.28 -8.20 -19.45
C PHE A 376 2.15 -7.86 -18.50
N GLU A 377 2.46 -7.59 -17.26
CA GLU A 377 1.49 -7.22 -16.22
C GLU A 377 0.73 -5.94 -16.60
N GLN A 378 1.44 -4.90 -17.01
CA GLN A 378 0.85 -3.64 -17.45
C GLN A 378 -0.20 -3.85 -18.55
N ALA A 379 0.10 -4.69 -19.55
CA ALA A 379 -0.84 -4.98 -20.62
C ALA A 379 -2.11 -5.65 -20.08
N GLY A 380 -1.98 -6.60 -19.16
CA GLY A 380 -3.11 -7.24 -18.48
C GLY A 380 -3.94 -6.26 -17.66
N TRP A 381 -3.31 -5.40 -16.88
CA TRP A 381 -4.00 -4.38 -16.07
C TRP A 381 -4.76 -3.38 -16.94
N LEU A 382 -4.17 -2.87 -18.02
CA LEU A 382 -4.81 -1.94 -18.93
C LEU A 382 -6.04 -2.54 -19.61
N GLN A 383 -5.98 -3.83 -19.96
CA GLN A 383 -7.10 -4.56 -20.58
C GLN A 383 -8.22 -4.90 -19.60
N ASN A 384 -7.92 -4.97 -18.30
CA ASN A 384 -8.86 -5.41 -17.26
C ASN A 384 -9.23 -4.30 -16.27
N GLY A 385 -9.13 -3.04 -16.66
CA GLY A 385 -9.47 -1.90 -15.80
C GLY A 385 -10.90 -1.95 -15.24
N ASP A 386 -11.88 -2.45 -16.02
CA ASP A 386 -13.26 -2.59 -15.56
C ASP A 386 -13.41 -3.68 -14.48
N ARG A 387 -12.65 -4.78 -14.59
CA ARG A 387 -12.61 -5.80 -13.54
C ARG A 387 -12.01 -5.25 -12.25
N LEU A 388 -10.95 -4.45 -12.35
CA LEU A 388 -10.38 -3.75 -11.20
C LEU A 388 -11.41 -2.82 -10.54
N ALA A 389 -12.16 -2.05 -11.33
CA ALA A 389 -13.21 -1.17 -10.83
C ALA A 389 -14.33 -1.94 -10.11
N ASP A 390 -14.73 -3.10 -10.63
CA ASP A 390 -15.75 -3.95 -10.01
C ASP A 390 -15.25 -4.60 -8.70
N ALA A 391 -13.99 -5.05 -8.67
CA ALA A 391 -13.38 -5.55 -7.46
C ALA A 391 -13.29 -4.46 -6.36
N ALA A 392 -12.86 -3.25 -6.74
CA ALA A 392 -12.73 -2.13 -5.81
C ALA A 392 -14.03 -1.82 -5.08
N LYS A 393 -15.18 -1.85 -5.78
CA LYS A 393 -16.51 -1.65 -5.17
C LYS A 393 -16.81 -2.66 -4.07
N ARG A 394 -16.45 -3.94 -4.25
CA ARG A 394 -16.63 -4.99 -3.23
C ARG A 394 -15.67 -4.81 -2.07
N LEU A 395 -14.43 -4.46 -2.35
CA LEU A 395 -13.37 -4.29 -1.36
C LEU A 395 -13.60 -3.10 -0.42
N THR A 396 -14.53 -2.18 -0.72
CA THR A 396 -14.94 -1.11 0.22
C THR A 396 -15.56 -1.64 1.50
N ALA A 397 -16.11 -2.84 1.49
CA ALA A 397 -16.64 -3.49 2.68
C ALA A 397 -15.54 -4.02 3.61
N CYS A 398 -14.31 -4.12 3.11
CA CYS A 398 -13.15 -4.60 3.86
C CYS A 398 -12.71 -3.58 4.91
N ARG A 399 -12.43 -4.05 6.13
CA ARG A 399 -11.88 -3.23 7.23
C ARG A 399 -10.46 -3.61 7.61
N GLY A 400 -10.02 -4.81 7.23
CA GLY A 400 -8.62 -5.19 7.24
C GLY A 400 -7.83 -4.49 6.14
N SER A 401 -6.57 -4.86 5.97
CA SER A 401 -5.72 -4.32 4.90
C SER A 401 -6.09 -4.90 3.53
N VAL A 402 -6.11 -4.04 2.52
CA VAL A 402 -6.17 -4.43 1.11
C VAL A 402 -4.86 -4.01 0.47
N THR A 403 -4.04 -4.99 0.13
CA THR A 403 -2.69 -4.76 -0.39
C THR A 403 -2.52 -5.36 -1.77
N LEU A 404 -1.64 -4.77 -2.54
CA LEU A 404 -1.17 -5.29 -3.81
C LEU A 404 0.16 -6.00 -3.59
N LEU A 405 0.24 -7.27 -3.95
CA LEU A 405 1.52 -7.98 -3.96
C LEU A 405 2.40 -7.40 -5.07
N CYS A 406 3.57 -6.90 -4.68
CA CYS A 406 4.56 -6.33 -5.58
C CYS A 406 5.89 -7.06 -5.38
N GLU A 407 6.16 -8.04 -6.24
CA GLU A 407 7.33 -8.92 -6.13
C GLU A 407 8.48 -8.55 -7.06
N ASP A 408 8.21 -7.74 -8.08
CA ASP A 408 9.20 -7.46 -9.12
C ASP A 408 10.26 -6.44 -8.71
N GLY A 409 10.00 -5.68 -7.67
CA GLY A 409 10.94 -4.69 -7.14
C GLY A 409 11.01 -3.40 -7.96
N CYS A 410 11.93 -2.52 -7.53
CA CYS A 410 12.22 -1.24 -8.20
C CYS A 410 11.05 -0.25 -8.29
N TYR A 411 10.01 -0.44 -7.48
CA TYR A 411 8.90 0.49 -7.34
C TYR A 411 9.39 1.89 -6.89
N GLU A 412 10.46 1.95 -6.14
CA GLU A 412 11.10 3.16 -5.66
C GLU A 412 11.68 4.07 -6.75
N ARG A 413 11.96 3.53 -7.94
CA ARG A 413 12.48 4.29 -9.09
C ARG A 413 11.43 4.58 -10.16
N ALA A 414 10.28 3.93 -10.07
CA ALA A 414 9.21 4.06 -11.04
C ALA A 414 7.86 3.84 -10.38
N GLN A 415 6.91 4.70 -10.67
CA GLN A 415 5.52 4.45 -10.31
C GLN A 415 4.88 3.60 -11.41
N TRP A 416 4.99 2.28 -11.28
CA TRP A 416 4.45 1.35 -12.27
C TRP A 416 2.95 1.52 -12.48
N MET A 417 2.51 1.48 -13.72
CA MET A 417 1.10 1.68 -14.09
C MET A 417 0.12 0.75 -13.33
N PRO A 418 0.39 -0.55 -13.15
CA PRO A 418 -0.47 -1.43 -12.35
C PRO A 418 -0.67 -0.94 -10.92
N VAL A 419 0.40 -0.53 -10.24
CA VAL A 419 0.35 -0.03 -8.86
C VAL A 419 -0.44 1.28 -8.80
N ALA A 420 -0.24 2.18 -9.76
CA ALA A 420 -0.98 3.42 -9.86
C ALA A 420 -2.49 3.20 -10.09
N MET A 421 -2.86 2.24 -10.95
CA MET A 421 -4.26 1.84 -11.17
C MET A 421 -4.90 1.26 -9.90
N PHE A 422 -4.19 0.37 -9.21
CA PHE A 422 -4.65 -0.19 -7.93
C PHE A 422 -4.88 0.92 -6.89
N ALA A 423 -3.93 1.82 -6.72
CA ALA A 423 -4.03 2.92 -5.77
C ALA A 423 -5.23 3.84 -6.06
N GLU A 424 -5.48 4.17 -7.32
CA GLU A 424 -6.67 4.94 -7.72
C GLU A 424 -7.98 4.19 -7.45
N ALA A 425 -8.02 2.88 -7.71
CA ALA A 425 -9.19 2.05 -7.48
C ALA A 425 -9.52 1.94 -5.98
N MET A 426 -8.52 1.79 -5.12
CA MET A 426 -8.72 1.72 -3.67
C MET A 426 -9.09 3.09 -3.09
N TRP A 427 -8.65 4.18 -3.73
CA TRP A 427 -9.00 5.54 -3.33
C TRP A 427 -10.43 5.89 -3.73
N ASP A 428 -10.80 5.68 -4.99
CA ASP A 428 -12.12 6.00 -5.55
C ASP A 428 -12.75 4.77 -6.24
N PRO A 429 -13.39 3.89 -5.47
CA PRO A 429 -14.03 2.69 -6.01
C PRO A 429 -15.22 2.96 -6.95
N ALA A 430 -15.69 4.20 -7.02
CA ALA A 430 -16.74 4.60 -7.95
C ALA A 430 -16.22 4.88 -9.37
N ALA A 431 -14.90 5.03 -9.55
CA ALA A 431 -14.28 5.28 -10.84
C ALA A 431 -14.47 4.11 -11.80
N SER A 432 -14.71 4.40 -13.08
CA SER A 432 -14.72 3.38 -14.14
C SER A 432 -13.29 2.93 -14.47
N GLY A 433 -13.14 1.74 -15.10
CA GLY A 433 -11.85 1.26 -15.53
C GLY A 433 -11.09 2.24 -16.43
N ALA A 434 -11.79 2.88 -17.37
CA ALA A 434 -11.20 3.92 -18.22
C ALA A 434 -10.71 5.13 -17.43
N GLU A 435 -11.45 5.54 -16.40
CA GLU A 435 -11.04 6.64 -15.53
C GLU A 435 -9.84 6.26 -14.65
N LEU A 436 -9.79 5.03 -14.15
CA LEU A 436 -8.63 4.53 -13.40
C LEU A 436 -7.35 4.57 -14.25
N VAL A 437 -7.44 4.09 -15.50
CA VAL A 437 -6.31 4.16 -16.44
C VAL A 437 -5.89 5.61 -16.69
N ARG A 438 -6.85 6.49 -16.95
CA ARG A 438 -6.58 7.91 -17.22
C ARG A 438 -5.90 8.59 -16.03
N ARG A 439 -6.43 8.38 -14.82
CA ARG A 439 -5.89 9.01 -13.59
C ARG A 439 -4.49 8.47 -13.28
N ALA A 440 -4.29 7.16 -13.40
CA ALA A 440 -2.99 6.53 -13.19
C ALA A 440 -1.94 7.06 -14.19
N ALA A 441 -2.31 7.22 -15.47
CA ALA A 441 -1.42 7.73 -16.50
C ALA A 441 -1.04 9.22 -16.32
N LEU A 442 -1.87 9.98 -15.61
CA LEU A 442 -1.63 11.41 -15.37
C LEU A 442 -0.81 11.68 -14.09
N ARG A 443 -0.47 10.67 -13.31
CA ARG A 443 0.39 10.85 -12.15
C ARG A 443 1.80 11.25 -12.59
N ASP A 444 2.38 12.21 -11.89
CA ASP A 444 3.80 12.55 -12.08
C ASP A 444 4.66 11.35 -11.69
N GLY A 445 5.56 10.96 -12.56
CA GLY A 445 6.42 9.81 -12.35
C GLY A 445 5.85 8.44 -12.73
N THR A 446 4.60 8.36 -13.20
CA THR A 446 4.07 7.09 -13.73
C THR A 446 4.83 6.68 -14.98
N VAL A 447 5.28 5.44 -14.99
CA VAL A 447 6.09 4.87 -16.08
C VAL A 447 5.29 3.79 -16.79
N PHE A 448 5.30 3.89 -18.12
CA PHE A 448 4.87 2.82 -19.02
C PHE A 448 6.08 1.97 -19.38
N ALA A 449 6.00 0.70 -19.12
CA ALA A 449 7.09 -0.25 -19.38
C ALA A 449 7.24 -0.57 -20.87
#